data_3561f9faa1345964fba2dbf6b3782249
#
_entry.id   3561f9faa1345964fba2dbf6b3782249
#
_cell.length_a   1.000
_cell.length_b   1.000
_cell.length_c   1.000
_cell.angle_alpha   90.00
_cell.angle_beta   90.00
_cell.angle_gamma   90.00
#
_symmetry.space_group_name_H-M   'P 1'
#
loop_
_entity.id
_entity.type
_entity.pdbx_description
1 polymer ?
#
loop_
_entity_poly.entity_id
_entity_poly.type
_entity_poly.pdbx_seq_one_letter_code
_entity_poly.pdbx_strand_id
1 'polypeptide(L)'
;MVQTTDTIDGFGYPLAFKVRAGERVSAVLAGAPGRDVFRVEARAMGAHQKEALVTEGDGGTTWRVASDEGPYLNGTDLAPFPLGFFNAALQAELVQRLLARAAANDVRCDAIAIDLENRYAFEGSFHKGTGCGSAQPPEARFTLRSGADAERVARVVKEAVASSPLAAALRTPLRNTFALYVNGKRREVVSAEPSTAPDAPDPLKTHREPPRPLAADEPADLITKLPAHAKAVSGGPMPASSRVEIGILGHGRLIAPALAEHDTWLARPPGSRFRFRAAVGEAAAGAAPSGLALAAAGIAFCYMTQLVRYIGYLKYRVRAIRLVQRNPFALALNGTSTVGEAGPVDTHLFLHGEEPDDVMQRLLAMGANTCYLHASLGAALQASVHVTLNGAAVPRGLLDPD
;
A
#
# COMPACT_ATOMS: atom_id res chain seq x y z
N MET A 1 24.52 6.95 14.41
CA MET A 1 24.63 7.29 12.98
C MET A 1 24.47 5.98 12.20
N VAL A 2 23.44 5.85 11.37
CA VAL A 2 23.31 4.74 10.42
C VAL A 2 24.48 4.89 9.45
N GLN A 3 25.17 3.79 9.15
CA GLN A 3 26.28 3.81 8.18
C GLN A 3 25.77 4.41 6.85
N THR A 4 26.48 5.38 6.32
CA THR A 4 26.13 6.14 5.10
C THR A 4 26.06 5.31 3.82
N THR A 5 26.27 4.01 3.88
CA THR A 5 26.23 3.07 2.75
C THR A 5 24.92 2.28 2.66
N ASP A 6 24.04 2.33 3.68
CA ASP A 6 22.77 1.61 3.70
C ASP A 6 21.63 2.52 3.24
N THR A 7 21.65 2.91 1.96
CA THR A 7 20.71 3.82 1.33
C THR A 7 20.31 3.30 -0.05
N ILE A 8 19.16 3.75 -0.55
CA ILE A 8 18.61 3.33 -1.85
C ILE A 8 19.60 3.62 -2.98
N ASP A 9 20.18 4.81 -3.00
CA ASP A 9 21.17 5.23 -3.99
C ASP A 9 22.53 4.52 -3.82
N GLY A 10 22.88 4.14 -2.59
CA GLY A 10 24.10 3.38 -2.29
C GLY A 10 24.13 1.97 -2.90
N PHE A 11 22.96 1.37 -3.14
CA PHE A 11 22.87 0.05 -3.78
C PHE A 11 22.81 0.10 -5.30
N GLY A 12 22.36 1.21 -5.89
CA GLY A 12 22.27 1.38 -7.35
C GLY A 12 21.28 0.45 -8.06
N TYR A 13 20.37 -0.18 -7.31
CA TYR A 13 19.33 -1.05 -7.87
C TYR A 13 18.07 -0.27 -8.26
N PRO A 14 17.27 -0.80 -9.22
CA PRO A 14 15.93 -0.27 -9.50
C PRO A 14 15.07 -0.17 -8.24
N LEU A 15 14.09 0.74 -8.23
CA LEU A 15 13.18 0.94 -7.09
C LEU A 15 12.28 -0.25 -6.82
N ALA A 16 12.02 -1.06 -7.85
CA ALA A 16 11.32 -2.34 -7.72
C ALA A 16 11.90 -3.35 -8.71
N PHE A 17 12.04 -4.60 -8.28
CA PHE A 17 12.45 -5.71 -9.13
C PHE A 17 12.03 -7.05 -8.53
N LYS A 18 11.98 -8.09 -9.36
CA LYS A 18 11.73 -9.45 -8.95
C LYS A 18 12.97 -10.07 -8.31
N VAL A 19 12.80 -10.65 -7.13
CA VAL A 19 13.86 -11.36 -6.38
C VAL A 19 13.72 -12.87 -6.56
N ARG A 20 12.48 -13.37 -6.65
CA ARG A 20 12.18 -14.77 -6.84
C ARG A 20 10.93 -14.94 -7.69
N ALA A 21 11.00 -15.80 -8.71
CA ALA A 21 9.82 -16.23 -9.45
C ALA A 21 8.91 -17.08 -8.55
N GLY A 22 7.62 -16.89 -8.68
CA GLY A 22 6.64 -17.73 -8.02
C GLY A 22 6.48 -19.08 -8.73
N GLU A 23 6.18 -20.11 -7.97
CA GLU A 23 5.79 -21.42 -8.49
C GLU A 23 4.32 -21.46 -8.89
N ARG A 24 3.53 -20.55 -8.35
CA ARG A 24 2.10 -20.39 -8.66
C ARG A 24 1.68 -18.92 -8.66
N VAL A 25 0.58 -18.66 -9.35
CA VAL A 25 -0.12 -17.36 -9.26
C VAL A 25 -1.09 -17.42 -8.08
N SER A 26 -1.17 -16.33 -7.32
CA SER A 26 -2.17 -16.15 -6.26
C SER A 26 -3.58 -16.33 -6.81
N ALA A 27 -4.44 -17.09 -6.13
CA ALA A 27 -5.83 -17.30 -6.53
C ALA A 27 -6.58 -15.97 -6.65
N VAL A 28 -6.31 -15.03 -5.74
CA VAL A 28 -6.90 -13.70 -5.75
C VAL A 28 -6.45 -12.89 -6.97
N LEU A 29 -5.19 -13.00 -7.39
CA LEU A 29 -4.68 -12.36 -8.61
C LEU A 29 -5.26 -13.01 -9.87
N ALA A 30 -5.43 -14.33 -9.89
CA ALA A 30 -6.09 -15.07 -10.97
C ALA A 30 -7.60 -14.79 -11.07
N GLY A 31 -8.18 -14.12 -10.07
CA GLY A 31 -9.62 -13.84 -10.01
C GLY A 31 -10.48 -15.06 -9.62
N ALA A 32 -9.84 -16.11 -9.09
CA ALA A 32 -10.49 -17.33 -8.62
C ALA A 32 -10.86 -17.23 -7.13
N PRO A 33 -11.95 -17.88 -6.68
CA PRO A 33 -12.27 -18.01 -5.27
C PRO A 33 -11.10 -18.65 -4.52
N GLY A 34 -10.75 -18.07 -3.37
CA GLY A 34 -9.63 -18.53 -2.55
C GLY A 34 -9.11 -17.43 -1.65
N ARG A 35 -8.18 -17.82 -0.77
CA ARG A 35 -7.53 -16.92 0.18
C ARG A 35 -6.01 -17.00 0.00
N ASP A 36 -5.37 -15.84 -0.02
CA ASP A 36 -3.92 -15.71 -0.05
C ASP A 36 -3.45 -14.74 1.02
N VAL A 37 -2.23 -14.96 1.53
CA VAL A 37 -1.57 -14.07 2.47
C VAL A 37 -0.40 -13.40 1.78
N PHE A 38 -0.48 -12.11 1.59
CA PHE A 38 0.62 -11.30 1.05
C PHE A 38 1.56 -10.97 2.20
N ARG A 39 2.76 -11.53 2.15
CA ARG A 39 3.77 -11.39 3.20
C ARG A 39 4.76 -10.31 2.85
N VAL A 40 5.02 -9.42 3.81
CA VAL A 40 6.03 -8.36 3.70
C VAL A 40 7.12 -8.60 4.73
N GLU A 41 8.38 -8.56 4.32
CA GLU A 41 9.54 -8.47 5.17
C GLU A 41 10.23 -7.13 4.89
N ALA A 42 10.17 -6.19 5.84
CA ALA A 42 10.65 -4.85 5.63
C ALA A 42 11.68 -4.41 6.66
N ARG A 43 12.55 -3.47 6.26
CA ARG A 43 13.48 -2.78 7.14
C ARG A 43 13.55 -1.28 6.86
N ALA A 44 13.85 -0.50 7.90
CA ALA A 44 14.27 0.87 7.76
C ALA A 44 15.74 0.93 7.34
N MET A 45 16.05 1.92 6.52
CA MET A 45 17.38 2.27 6.02
C MET A 45 17.76 3.67 6.53
N GLY A 46 18.70 4.35 5.90
CA GLY A 46 19.06 5.72 6.25
C GLY A 46 17.90 6.71 6.05
N ALA A 47 17.84 7.74 6.87
CA ALA A 47 16.79 8.78 6.84
C ALA A 47 15.37 8.17 6.91
N HIS A 48 14.50 8.48 5.93
CA HIS A 48 13.15 7.92 5.80
C HIS A 48 13.08 6.77 4.78
N GLN A 49 14.22 6.31 4.28
CA GLN A 49 14.28 5.24 3.31
C GLN A 49 13.94 3.88 3.93
N LYS A 50 13.29 3.04 3.16
CA LYS A 50 12.83 1.70 3.55
C LYS A 50 12.90 0.78 2.35
N GLU A 51 13.08 -0.50 2.60
CA GLU A 51 12.87 -1.52 1.58
C GLU A 51 12.06 -2.69 2.14
N ALA A 52 11.40 -3.40 1.26
CA ALA A 52 10.64 -4.59 1.59
C ALA A 52 10.77 -5.67 0.53
N LEU A 53 10.74 -6.93 0.97
CA LEU A 53 10.41 -8.07 0.15
C LEU A 53 8.93 -8.38 0.33
N VAL A 54 8.19 -8.41 -0.78
CA VAL A 54 6.75 -8.70 -0.80
C VAL A 54 6.52 -9.98 -1.58
N THR A 55 5.97 -11.00 -0.92
CA THR A 55 5.61 -12.28 -1.53
C THR A 55 4.10 -12.34 -1.75
N GLU A 56 3.67 -12.64 -2.96
CA GLU A 56 2.28 -12.65 -3.41
C GLU A 56 1.59 -14.01 -3.15
N GLY A 57 1.12 -14.21 -1.92
CA GLY A 57 0.57 -15.48 -1.48
C GLY A 57 1.65 -16.56 -1.25
N ASP A 58 1.23 -17.74 -0.82
CA ASP A 58 2.15 -18.86 -0.57
C ASP A 58 2.67 -19.41 -1.91
N GLY A 59 3.98 -19.44 -2.09
CA GLY A 59 4.64 -19.88 -3.32
C GLY A 59 4.56 -18.90 -4.49
N GLY A 60 4.04 -17.70 -4.27
CA GLY A 60 3.97 -16.65 -5.30
C GLY A 60 5.28 -15.90 -5.51
N THR A 61 5.27 -15.01 -6.50
CA THR A 61 6.42 -14.15 -6.83
C THR A 61 6.82 -13.26 -5.65
N THR A 62 8.11 -13.09 -5.45
CA THR A 62 8.65 -12.16 -4.45
C THR A 62 9.30 -10.96 -5.14
N TRP A 63 8.84 -9.79 -4.77
CA TRP A 63 9.32 -8.50 -5.25
C TRP A 63 10.12 -7.77 -4.17
N ARG A 64 11.24 -7.14 -4.54
CA ARG A 64 11.82 -6.08 -3.74
C ARG A 64 11.24 -4.76 -4.17
N VAL A 65 10.83 -3.94 -3.21
CA VAL A 65 10.36 -2.57 -3.44
C VAL A 65 11.00 -1.61 -2.44
N ALA A 66 11.31 -0.40 -2.88
CA ALA A 66 11.87 0.66 -2.05
C ALA A 66 10.86 1.78 -1.85
N SER A 67 10.88 2.39 -0.66
CA SER A 67 10.07 3.56 -0.31
C SER A 67 10.91 4.59 0.41
N ASP A 68 10.55 5.85 0.25
CA ASP A 68 11.14 6.99 0.93
C ASP A 68 10.04 8.00 1.25
N GLU A 69 10.40 9.09 1.89
CA GLU A 69 9.52 10.25 2.01
C GLU A 69 10.07 11.41 1.18
N GLY A 70 9.18 12.27 0.74
CA GLY A 70 9.57 13.50 0.05
C GLY A 70 10.07 14.61 1.02
N PRO A 71 10.46 15.76 0.46
CA PRO A 71 10.97 16.91 1.24
C PRO A 71 10.02 17.37 2.35
N TYR A 72 8.71 17.13 2.19
CA TYR A 72 7.69 17.45 3.19
C TYR A 72 7.95 16.80 4.56
N LEU A 73 8.47 15.58 4.59
CA LEU A 73 8.86 14.86 5.81
C LEU A 73 10.39 14.81 6.01
N ASN A 74 11.15 15.66 5.35
CA ASN A 74 12.61 15.66 5.35
C ASN A 74 13.23 14.35 4.83
N GLY A 75 12.52 13.65 3.93
CA GLY A 75 13.04 12.50 3.19
C GLY A 75 13.95 12.92 2.05
N THR A 76 14.59 11.95 1.41
CA THR A 76 15.52 12.18 0.28
C THR A 76 14.81 12.18 -1.07
N ASP A 77 13.53 11.80 -1.10
CA ASP A 77 12.68 11.78 -2.31
C ASP A 77 13.23 10.87 -3.44
N LEU A 78 13.93 9.80 -3.05
CA LEU A 78 14.52 8.86 -4.01
C LEU A 78 13.56 7.76 -4.45
N ALA A 79 12.55 7.45 -3.63
CA ALA A 79 11.57 6.41 -3.90
C ALA A 79 10.15 6.87 -3.53
N PRO A 80 9.09 6.16 -3.97
CA PRO A 80 7.72 6.55 -3.68
C PRO A 80 7.43 6.58 -2.17
N PHE A 81 6.62 7.57 -1.78
CA PHE A 81 6.08 7.66 -0.43
C PHE A 81 5.00 6.58 -0.20
N PRO A 82 4.81 6.09 1.04
CA PRO A 82 3.92 4.95 1.34
C PRO A 82 2.46 5.12 0.88
N LEU A 83 1.92 6.33 1.01
CA LEU A 83 0.55 6.63 0.58
C LEU A 83 0.40 6.59 -0.95
N GLY A 84 1.49 6.84 -1.69
CA GLY A 84 1.55 6.66 -3.14
C GLY A 84 1.47 5.19 -3.54
N PHE A 85 2.12 4.29 -2.80
CA PHE A 85 1.96 2.84 -2.97
C PHE A 85 0.51 2.41 -2.83
N PHE A 86 -0.17 2.88 -1.78
CA PHE A 86 -1.56 2.51 -1.52
C PHE A 86 -2.53 3.08 -2.57
N ASN A 87 -2.29 4.31 -3.04
CA ASN A 87 -3.08 4.91 -4.10
C ASN A 87 -2.91 4.13 -5.42
N ALA A 88 -1.69 3.81 -5.84
CA ALA A 88 -1.42 2.97 -7.02
C ALA A 88 -2.04 1.57 -6.87
N ALA A 89 -1.95 0.99 -5.67
CA ALA A 89 -2.51 -0.32 -5.35
C ALA A 89 -4.03 -0.36 -5.54
N LEU A 90 -4.75 0.62 -5.01
CA LEU A 90 -6.21 0.67 -5.12
C LEU A 90 -6.65 0.90 -6.57
N GLN A 91 -5.93 1.74 -7.34
CA GLN A 91 -6.17 1.88 -8.78
C GLN A 91 -5.98 0.54 -9.50
N ALA A 92 -4.84 -0.14 -9.28
CA ALA A 92 -4.51 -1.41 -9.94
C ALA A 92 -5.53 -2.50 -9.61
N GLU A 93 -5.92 -2.62 -8.34
CA GLU A 93 -6.90 -3.60 -7.87
C GLU A 93 -8.27 -3.35 -8.49
N LEU A 94 -8.74 -2.10 -8.53
CA LEU A 94 -10.02 -1.75 -9.15
C LEU A 94 -10.02 -1.99 -10.67
N VAL A 95 -8.92 -1.70 -11.37
CA VAL A 95 -8.77 -2.00 -12.80
C VAL A 95 -8.77 -3.51 -13.04
N GLN A 96 -8.05 -4.29 -12.22
CA GLN A 96 -8.04 -5.75 -12.29
C GLN A 96 -9.44 -6.33 -12.14
N ARG A 97 -10.21 -5.88 -11.13
CA ARG A 97 -11.58 -6.36 -10.90
C ARG A 97 -12.51 -5.94 -12.03
N LEU A 98 -12.35 -4.72 -12.54
CA LEU A 98 -13.11 -4.25 -13.68
C LEU A 98 -12.91 -5.14 -14.91
N LEU A 99 -11.66 -5.46 -15.25
CA LEU A 99 -11.34 -6.38 -16.35
C LEU A 99 -11.97 -7.77 -16.15
N ALA A 100 -11.83 -8.35 -14.95
CA ALA A 100 -12.38 -9.65 -14.63
C ALA A 100 -13.93 -9.66 -14.71
N ARG A 101 -14.59 -8.62 -14.20
CA ARG A 101 -16.06 -8.52 -14.23
C ARG A 101 -16.57 -8.17 -15.63
N ALA A 102 -15.86 -7.35 -16.39
CA ALA A 102 -16.19 -7.05 -17.77
C ALA A 102 -16.17 -8.34 -18.63
N ALA A 103 -15.12 -9.14 -18.48
CA ALA A 103 -15.03 -10.43 -19.16
C ALA A 103 -16.15 -11.41 -18.75
N ALA A 104 -16.48 -11.49 -17.45
CA ALA A 104 -17.54 -12.36 -16.94
C ALA A 104 -18.97 -11.94 -17.39
N ASN A 105 -19.16 -10.68 -17.79
CA ASN A 105 -20.44 -10.12 -18.24
C ASN A 105 -20.47 -9.87 -19.76
N ASP A 106 -19.52 -10.38 -20.52
CA ASP A 106 -19.37 -10.13 -21.96
C ASP A 106 -19.42 -8.64 -22.32
N VAL A 107 -18.77 -7.82 -21.49
CA VAL A 107 -18.61 -6.37 -21.72
C VAL A 107 -17.20 -6.09 -22.17
N ARG A 108 -17.04 -5.67 -23.42
CA ARG A 108 -15.75 -5.26 -23.95
C ARG A 108 -15.50 -3.79 -23.60
N CYS A 109 -14.37 -3.52 -22.97
CA CYS A 109 -13.86 -2.17 -22.76
C CYS A 109 -12.67 -1.91 -23.70
N ASP A 110 -12.80 -0.95 -24.61
CA ASP A 110 -11.76 -0.59 -25.57
C ASP A 110 -10.70 0.34 -24.95
N ALA A 111 -11.06 1.04 -23.88
CA ALA A 111 -10.14 1.84 -23.06
C ALA A 111 -10.63 1.90 -21.61
N ILE A 112 -9.68 1.84 -20.69
CA ILE A 112 -9.90 1.95 -19.25
C ILE A 112 -8.89 2.94 -18.67
N ALA A 113 -9.38 3.99 -18.01
CA ALA A 113 -8.59 4.84 -17.14
C ALA A 113 -9.31 5.05 -15.80
N ILE A 114 -8.56 5.34 -14.77
CA ILE A 114 -9.06 5.60 -13.42
C ILE A 114 -8.31 6.79 -12.82
N ASP A 115 -9.04 7.76 -12.29
CA ASP A 115 -8.52 8.78 -11.40
C ASP A 115 -8.93 8.46 -9.97
N LEU A 116 -7.97 8.54 -9.03
CA LEU A 116 -8.19 8.20 -7.62
C LEU A 116 -7.67 9.30 -6.70
N GLU A 117 -8.53 9.74 -5.79
CA GLU A 117 -8.16 10.64 -4.71
C GLU A 117 -8.26 9.93 -3.35
N ASN A 118 -7.16 9.99 -2.56
CA ASN A 118 -7.16 9.61 -1.15
C ASN A 118 -6.86 10.83 -0.29
N ARG A 119 -7.63 11.00 0.79
CA ARG A 119 -7.48 12.11 1.74
C ARG A 119 -7.26 11.58 3.14
N TYR A 120 -6.27 12.16 3.81
CA TYR A 120 -5.88 11.81 5.17
C TYR A 120 -5.74 13.07 6.01
N ALA A 121 -5.81 12.91 7.31
CA ALA A 121 -5.50 13.99 8.24
C ALA A 121 -4.70 13.48 9.44
N PHE A 122 -3.84 14.34 9.96
CA PHE A 122 -3.14 14.15 11.22
C PHE A 122 -3.61 15.19 12.22
N GLU A 123 -3.86 14.76 13.44
CA GLU A 123 -4.19 15.62 14.58
C GLU A 123 -3.32 15.25 15.78
N GLY A 124 -3.09 16.19 16.68
CA GLY A 124 -2.29 15.96 17.88
C GLY A 124 -0.82 16.34 17.73
N SER A 125 0.06 15.71 18.51
CA SER A 125 1.47 16.07 18.61
C SER A 125 2.38 14.86 18.67
N PHE A 126 3.40 14.82 17.81
CA PHE A 126 4.48 13.84 17.89
C PHE A 126 5.28 13.98 19.19
N HIS A 127 5.61 15.21 19.62
CA HIS A 127 6.37 15.45 20.85
C HIS A 127 5.65 14.97 22.12
N LYS A 128 4.31 15.01 22.11
CA LYS A 128 3.51 14.55 23.26
C LYS A 128 3.07 13.09 23.13
N GLY A 129 3.35 12.43 21.98
CA GLY A 129 2.85 11.08 21.70
C GLY A 129 1.32 10.97 21.56
N THR A 130 0.64 12.10 21.29
CA THR A 130 -0.84 12.18 21.18
C THR A 130 -1.29 12.27 19.73
N GLY A 131 -0.41 11.94 18.78
CA GLY A 131 -0.73 11.96 17.37
C GLY A 131 -1.80 10.91 17.01
N CYS A 132 -2.73 11.31 16.13
CA CYS A 132 -3.75 10.45 15.58
C CYS A 132 -3.85 10.68 14.07
N GLY A 133 -3.76 9.60 13.30
CA GLY A 133 -4.01 9.59 11.87
C GLY A 133 -5.47 9.28 11.59
N SER A 134 -6.03 9.87 10.55
CA SER A 134 -7.36 9.55 10.05
C SER A 134 -7.39 9.55 8.52
N ALA A 135 -8.42 8.92 7.95
CA ALA A 135 -8.63 8.86 6.51
C ALA A 135 -10.09 9.18 6.18
N GLN A 136 -10.32 9.64 4.95
CA GLN A 136 -11.65 9.85 4.40
C GLN A 136 -11.94 8.78 3.32
N PRO A 137 -13.22 8.55 2.97
CA PRO A 137 -13.57 7.69 1.84
C PRO A 137 -12.84 8.10 0.56
N PRO A 138 -12.21 7.16 -0.15
CA PRO A 138 -11.56 7.47 -1.42
C PRO A 138 -12.59 7.81 -2.50
N GLU A 139 -12.21 8.66 -3.45
CA GLU A 139 -13.00 8.96 -4.64
C GLU A 139 -12.35 8.32 -5.87
N ALA A 140 -13.08 7.43 -6.54
CA ALA A 140 -12.65 6.75 -7.76
C ALA A 140 -13.50 7.22 -8.95
N ARG A 141 -12.86 7.66 -10.04
CA ARG A 141 -13.51 8.08 -11.27
C ARG A 141 -13.00 7.24 -12.43
N PHE A 142 -13.85 6.37 -12.95
CA PHE A 142 -13.54 5.58 -14.13
C PHE A 142 -13.89 6.35 -15.40
N THR A 143 -12.98 6.31 -16.38
CA THR A 143 -13.23 6.75 -17.75
C THR A 143 -13.12 5.54 -18.66
N LEU A 144 -14.23 5.16 -19.27
CA LEU A 144 -14.37 3.94 -20.04
C LEU A 144 -14.82 4.21 -21.47
N ARG A 145 -14.30 3.42 -22.42
CA ARG A 145 -14.83 3.31 -23.78
C ARG A 145 -15.35 1.91 -24.00
N SER A 146 -16.62 1.79 -24.36
CA SER A 146 -17.28 0.51 -24.56
C SER A 146 -18.48 0.67 -25.49
N GLY A 147 -18.82 -0.37 -26.24
CA GLY A 147 -20.07 -0.47 -26.99
C GLY A 147 -21.28 -0.87 -26.15
N ALA A 148 -21.09 -1.21 -24.87
CA ALA A 148 -22.19 -1.57 -23.96
C ALA A 148 -22.92 -0.29 -23.48
N ASP A 149 -24.20 -0.46 -23.11
CA ASP A 149 -24.99 0.60 -22.50
C ASP A 149 -24.57 0.96 -21.07
N ALA A 150 -25.08 2.07 -20.55
CA ALA A 150 -24.73 2.60 -19.24
C ALA A 150 -25.13 1.64 -18.09
N GLU A 151 -26.23 0.91 -18.20
CA GLU A 151 -26.70 -0.01 -17.16
C GLU A 151 -25.78 -1.21 -17.02
N ARG A 152 -25.37 -1.83 -18.15
CA ARG A 152 -24.41 -2.94 -18.16
C ARG A 152 -23.06 -2.50 -17.63
N VAL A 153 -22.56 -1.34 -18.04
CA VAL A 153 -21.28 -0.80 -17.55
C VAL A 153 -21.36 -0.47 -16.06
N ALA A 154 -22.43 0.14 -15.58
CA ALA A 154 -22.63 0.43 -14.16
C ALA A 154 -22.64 -0.85 -13.31
N ARG A 155 -23.32 -1.90 -13.76
CA ARG A 155 -23.34 -3.22 -13.11
C ARG A 155 -21.90 -3.80 -13.00
N VAL A 156 -21.16 -3.81 -14.10
CA VAL A 156 -19.78 -4.30 -14.13
C VAL A 156 -18.89 -3.52 -13.15
N VAL A 157 -19.03 -2.19 -13.06
CA VAL A 157 -18.25 -1.37 -12.12
C VAL A 157 -18.66 -1.65 -10.67
N LYS A 158 -19.97 -1.77 -10.37
CA LYS A 158 -20.45 -2.18 -9.02
C LYS A 158 -19.86 -3.53 -8.61
N GLU A 159 -19.93 -4.54 -9.49
CA GLU A 159 -19.35 -5.86 -9.24
C GLU A 159 -17.82 -5.82 -9.08
N ALA A 160 -17.14 -4.96 -9.84
CA ALA A 160 -15.69 -4.77 -9.71
C ALA A 160 -15.32 -4.23 -8.33
N VAL A 161 -16.01 -3.20 -7.85
CA VAL A 161 -15.77 -2.64 -6.51
C VAL A 161 -16.14 -3.66 -5.42
N ALA A 162 -17.25 -4.38 -5.57
CA ALA A 162 -17.69 -5.41 -4.61
C ALA A 162 -16.70 -6.58 -4.54
N SER A 163 -16.09 -6.97 -5.66
CA SER A 163 -15.12 -8.06 -5.74
C SER A 163 -13.69 -7.66 -5.39
N SER A 164 -13.41 -6.40 -5.09
CA SER A 164 -12.06 -5.97 -4.68
C SER A 164 -11.79 -6.26 -3.20
N PRO A 165 -10.81 -7.13 -2.85
CA PRO A 165 -10.40 -7.32 -1.47
C PRO A 165 -9.87 -6.06 -0.81
N LEU A 166 -9.19 -5.18 -1.57
CA LEU A 166 -8.69 -3.92 -1.03
C LEU A 166 -9.80 -2.91 -0.75
N ALA A 167 -10.84 -2.84 -1.60
CA ALA A 167 -12.03 -2.06 -1.32
C ALA A 167 -12.81 -2.65 -0.13
N ALA A 168 -12.86 -3.96 0.02
CA ALA A 168 -13.44 -4.63 1.19
C ALA A 168 -12.68 -4.30 2.49
N ALA A 169 -11.34 -4.26 2.43
CA ALA A 169 -10.50 -3.87 3.56
C ALA A 169 -10.79 -2.43 4.05
N LEU A 170 -11.16 -1.54 3.15
CA LEU A 170 -11.56 -0.17 3.49
C LEU A 170 -13.01 -0.10 4.02
N ARG A 171 -13.92 -0.88 3.44
CA ARG A 171 -15.35 -0.86 3.78
C ARG A 171 -15.66 -1.48 5.14
N THR A 172 -14.89 -2.51 5.53
CA THR A 172 -15.10 -3.27 6.77
C THR A 172 -13.98 -2.97 7.75
N PRO A 173 -14.27 -2.37 8.92
CA PRO A 173 -13.25 -2.10 9.92
C PRO A 173 -12.46 -3.35 10.30
N LEU A 174 -11.16 -3.32 10.15
CA LEU A 174 -10.24 -4.39 10.50
C LEU A 174 -9.56 -4.10 11.83
N ARG A 175 -9.51 -5.09 12.73
CA ARG A 175 -8.70 -5.04 13.95
C ARG A 175 -7.28 -5.50 13.63
N ASN A 176 -6.41 -4.55 13.26
CA ASN A 176 -5.01 -4.86 12.99
C ASN A 176 -4.30 -5.33 14.27
N THR A 177 -3.49 -6.38 14.16
CA THR A 177 -2.84 -7.04 15.30
C THR A 177 -1.33 -6.86 15.26
N PHE A 178 -0.70 -6.90 16.45
CA PHE A 178 0.72 -6.62 16.59
C PHE A 178 1.42 -7.63 17.51
N ALA A 179 2.64 -8.02 17.14
CA ALA A 179 3.61 -8.64 18.02
C ALA A 179 4.84 -7.75 18.10
N LEU A 180 5.45 -7.64 19.27
CA LEU A 180 6.62 -6.81 19.52
C LEU A 180 7.80 -7.67 19.94
N TYR A 181 8.95 -7.43 19.30
CA TYR A 181 10.24 -8.03 19.67
C TYR A 181 11.24 -6.91 19.94
N VAL A 182 11.77 -6.89 21.16
CA VAL A 182 12.80 -5.94 21.58
C VAL A 182 14.10 -6.68 21.81
N ASN A 183 15.13 -6.32 21.06
CA ASN A 183 16.45 -6.95 21.14
C ASN A 183 16.38 -8.48 21.03
N GLY A 184 15.54 -8.99 20.10
CA GLY A 184 15.34 -10.40 19.83
C GLY A 184 14.42 -11.15 20.80
N LYS A 185 13.82 -10.48 21.78
CA LYS A 185 12.91 -11.09 22.76
C LYS A 185 11.48 -10.58 22.55
N ARG A 186 10.52 -11.50 22.43
CA ARG A 186 9.10 -11.16 22.37
C ARG A 186 8.68 -10.44 23.65
N ARG A 187 7.86 -9.40 23.50
CA ARG A 187 7.26 -8.63 24.59
C ARG A 187 5.75 -8.68 24.50
N GLU A 188 5.10 -8.51 25.63
CA GLU A 188 3.65 -8.32 25.68
C GLU A 188 3.27 -7.03 24.96
N VAL A 189 2.13 -7.02 24.26
CA VAL A 189 1.56 -5.83 23.62
C VAL A 189 0.35 -5.40 24.44
N VAL A 190 0.44 -4.22 25.09
CA VAL A 190 -0.59 -3.74 26.02
C VAL A 190 -1.42 -2.57 25.49
N SER A 191 -0.90 -1.85 24.50
CA SER A 191 -1.52 -0.61 24.00
C SER A 191 -2.02 -0.71 22.55
N ALA A 192 -2.10 -1.93 22.01
CA ALA A 192 -2.65 -2.27 20.70
C ALA A 192 -3.23 -3.70 20.77
N GLU A 193 -3.94 -4.13 19.74
CA GLU A 193 -4.48 -5.51 19.68
C GLU A 193 -3.31 -6.50 19.50
N PRO A 194 -3.12 -7.45 20.44
CA PRO A 194 -2.00 -8.40 20.34
C PRO A 194 -2.22 -9.43 19.23
N SER A 195 -1.14 -9.75 18.52
CA SER A 195 -1.13 -10.87 17.56
C SER A 195 -1.21 -12.22 18.30
N THR A 196 -2.10 -13.08 17.83
CA THR A 196 -2.21 -14.47 18.24
C THR A 196 -1.45 -15.43 17.31
N ALA A 197 -0.85 -14.90 16.26
CA ALA A 197 -0.09 -15.70 15.30
C ALA A 197 1.22 -16.23 15.93
N PRO A 198 1.74 -17.38 15.44
CA PRO A 198 3.05 -17.88 15.81
C PRO A 198 4.15 -16.84 15.55
N ASP A 199 5.25 -16.93 16.29
CA ASP A 199 6.39 -16.06 16.13
C ASP A 199 6.88 -16.03 14.67
N ALA A 200 7.14 -14.82 14.17
CA ALA A 200 7.81 -14.65 12.90
C ALA A 200 9.33 -14.56 13.10
N PRO A 201 10.14 -15.08 12.17
CA PRO A 201 11.58 -14.85 12.21
C PRO A 201 11.89 -13.38 11.97
N ASP A 202 12.89 -12.85 12.70
CA ASP A 202 13.40 -11.50 12.42
C ASP A 202 13.98 -11.45 10.98
N PRO A 203 13.52 -10.54 10.13
CA PRO A 203 14.01 -10.41 8.75
C PRO A 203 15.46 -9.89 8.65
N LEU A 204 16.17 -9.75 9.79
CA LEU A 204 17.59 -9.41 9.80
C LEU A 204 18.42 -10.32 8.88
N LYS A 205 18.10 -11.62 8.85
CA LYS A 205 18.83 -12.57 7.99
C LYS A 205 18.53 -12.34 6.51
N THR A 206 17.28 -12.05 6.19
CA THR A 206 16.81 -11.74 4.83
C THR A 206 17.49 -10.50 4.25
N HIS A 207 17.73 -9.50 5.10
CA HIS A 207 18.33 -8.23 4.70
C HIS A 207 19.83 -8.11 5.06
N ARG A 208 20.50 -9.22 5.45
CA ARG A 208 21.94 -9.20 5.74
C ARG A 208 22.75 -8.83 4.49
N GLU A 209 22.33 -9.33 3.35
CA GLU A 209 22.83 -8.94 2.04
C GLU A 209 21.73 -8.20 1.30
N PRO A 210 22.07 -7.14 0.54
CA PRO A 210 21.06 -6.45 -0.26
C PRO A 210 20.38 -7.44 -1.22
N PRO A 211 19.03 -7.46 -1.28
CA PRO A 211 18.32 -8.27 -2.28
C PRO A 211 18.77 -7.91 -3.67
N ARG A 212 18.97 -8.91 -4.55
CA ARG A 212 19.42 -8.70 -5.93
C ARG A 212 18.31 -9.04 -6.93
N PRO A 213 18.28 -8.37 -8.10
CA PRO A 213 17.39 -8.76 -9.18
C PRO A 213 17.59 -10.24 -9.54
N LEU A 214 16.49 -10.95 -9.85
CA LEU A 214 16.51 -12.37 -10.23
C LEU A 214 17.32 -12.59 -11.51
N ALA A 215 17.17 -11.69 -12.47
CA ALA A 215 17.91 -11.70 -13.73
C ALA A 215 18.51 -10.31 -14.02
N ALA A 216 19.57 -10.27 -14.82
CA ALA A 216 20.24 -9.00 -15.15
C ALA A 216 19.37 -8.07 -16.02
N ASP A 217 18.43 -8.63 -16.76
CA ASP A 217 17.49 -7.94 -17.66
C ASP A 217 16.10 -7.73 -17.06
N GLU A 218 15.94 -7.86 -15.71
CA GLU A 218 14.69 -7.51 -15.04
C GLU A 218 14.30 -6.05 -15.35
N PRO A 219 13.00 -5.76 -15.58
CA PRO A 219 12.55 -4.41 -15.88
C PRO A 219 12.98 -3.41 -14.81
N ALA A 220 13.72 -2.38 -15.20
CA ALA A 220 14.17 -1.34 -14.27
C ALA A 220 13.11 -0.25 -14.02
N ASP A 221 12.01 -0.26 -14.79
CA ASP A 221 10.99 0.78 -14.83
C ASP A 221 9.64 0.39 -14.21
N LEU A 222 9.64 -0.66 -13.36
CA LEU A 222 8.45 -1.04 -12.59
C LEU A 222 7.98 0.08 -11.67
N ILE A 223 8.93 0.85 -11.12
CA ILE A 223 8.66 2.09 -10.38
C ILE A 223 9.63 3.15 -10.89
N THR A 224 9.11 4.31 -11.32
CA THR A 224 9.92 5.41 -11.81
C THR A 224 9.49 6.74 -11.21
N LYS A 225 10.46 7.60 -10.90
CA LYS A 225 10.19 8.98 -10.48
C LYS A 225 9.84 9.82 -11.70
N LEU A 226 8.79 10.63 -11.57
CA LEU A 226 8.34 11.57 -12.60
C LEU A 226 8.59 13.02 -12.17
N PRO A 227 8.65 13.97 -13.11
CA PRO A 227 8.62 15.38 -12.77
C PRO A 227 7.38 15.70 -11.93
N ALA A 228 7.57 16.42 -10.82
CA ALA A 228 6.47 16.84 -9.97
C ALA A 228 5.58 17.87 -10.70
N HIS A 229 4.27 17.86 -10.41
CA HIS A 229 3.33 18.84 -11.00
C HIS A 229 3.53 20.26 -10.45
N ALA A 230 4.07 20.39 -9.24
CA ALA A 230 4.38 21.65 -8.59
C ALA A 230 5.66 21.51 -7.77
N LYS A 231 6.29 22.62 -7.42
CA LYS A 231 7.47 22.61 -6.55
C LYS A 231 7.12 21.97 -5.19
N ALA A 232 7.88 20.97 -4.80
CA ALA A 232 7.70 20.30 -3.52
C ALA A 232 7.87 21.29 -2.36
N VAL A 233 6.99 21.16 -1.37
CA VAL A 233 7.11 21.91 -0.11
C VAL A 233 8.10 21.18 0.78
N SER A 234 9.11 21.91 1.25
CA SER A 234 10.04 21.38 2.25
C SER A 234 9.38 21.32 3.62
N GLY A 235 9.66 20.24 4.36
CA GLY A 235 9.18 20.10 5.73
C GLY A 235 9.70 21.22 6.63
N GLY A 236 8.77 21.83 7.34
CA GLY A 236 9.06 22.71 8.47
C GLY A 236 8.68 22.01 9.78
N PRO A 237 8.96 22.62 10.95
CA PRO A 237 8.43 22.12 12.19
C PRO A 237 6.90 22.08 12.10
N MET A 238 6.32 20.89 12.31
CA MET A 238 4.86 20.77 12.32
C MET A 238 4.31 21.64 13.46
N PRO A 239 3.29 22.47 13.18
CA PRO A 239 2.61 23.24 14.23
C PRO A 239 2.15 22.32 15.35
N ALA A 240 2.36 22.68 16.59
CA ALA A 240 2.15 21.84 17.77
C ALA A 240 0.67 21.43 18.00
N SER A 241 -0.29 22.00 17.26
CA SER A 241 -1.72 21.84 17.52
C SER A 241 -2.62 21.91 16.27
N SER A 242 -2.09 21.78 15.06
CA SER A 242 -2.90 21.93 13.84
C SER A 242 -3.25 20.60 13.23
N ARG A 243 -4.48 20.50 12.72
CA ARG A 243 -4.88 19.46 11.77
C ARG A 243 -4.10 19.64 10.47
N VAL A 244 -3.34 18.64 10.08
CA VAL A 244 -2.61 18.60 8.81
C VAL A 244 -3.36 17.69 7.85
N GLU A 245 -3.78 18.22 6.71
CA GLU A 245 -4.43 17.46 5.65
C GLU A 245 -3.43 17.02 4.60
N ILE A 246 -3.58 15.78 4.15
CA ILE A 246 -2.76 15.16 3.12
C ILE A 246 -3.69 14.66 2.02
N GLY A 247 -3.45 15.09 0.79
CA GLY A 247 -4.16 14.67 -0.40
C GLY A 247 -3.23 13.96 -1.37
N ILE A 248 -3.61 12.75 -1.77
CA ILE A 248 -2.92 11.96 -2.79
C ILE A 248 -3.84 11.84 -3.99
N LEU A 249 -3.35 12.22 -5.15
CA LEU A 249 -4.03 12.01 -6.43
C LEU A 249 -3.29 10.95 -7.23
N GLY A 250 -4.05 10.23 -8.03
CA GLY A 250 -3.50 9.25 -8.94
C GLY A 250 -4.27 9.15 -10.24
N HIS A 251 -3.58 8.74 -11.30
CA HIS A 251 -4.13 8.45 -12.61
C HIS A 251 -3.60 7.12 -13.11
N GLY A 252 -4.51 6.18 -13.40
CA GLY A 252 -4.17 4.86 -13.90
C GLY A 252 -4.74 4.61 -15.28
N ARG A 253 -4.01 3.84 -16.09
CA ARG A 253 -4.46 3.41 -17.41
C ARG A 253 -3.93 2.04 -17.76
N LEU A 254 -4.71 1.30 -18.52
CA LEU A 254 -4.25 0.05 -19.11
C LEU A 254 -3.26 0.35 -20.24
N ILE A 255 -2.12 -0.35 -20.26
CA ILE A 255 -1.08 -0.20 -21.29
C ILE A 255 -0.89 -1.47 -22.11
N ALA A 256 -1.30 -2.61 -21.58
CA ALA A 256 -1.37 -3.92 -22.25
C ALA A 256 -2.52 -4.73 -21.64
N PRO A 257 -2.95 -5.86 -22.22
CA PRO A 257 -4.16 -6.58 -21.78
C PRO A 257 -4.27 -6.91 -20.29
N ALA A 258 -3.15 -7.05 -19.59
CA ALA A 258 -3.15 -7.34 -18.15
C ALA A 258 -2.09 -6.51 -17.39
N LEU A 259 -1.59 -5.42 -18.00
CA LEU A 259 -0.59 -4.54 -17.40
C LEU A 259 -1.10 -3.09 -17.43
N ALA A 260 -0.99 -2.41 -16.29
CA ALA A 260 -1.38 -1.02 -16.16
C ALA A 260 -0.25 -0.14 -15.61
N GLU A 261 -0.29 1.14 -15.95
CA GLU A 261 0.53 2.19 -15.35
C GLU A 261 -0.34 3.04 -14.43
N HIS A 262 0.20 3.40 -13.26
CA HIS A 262 -0.46 4.17 -12.23
C HIS A 262 0.47 5.29 -11.77
N ASP A 263 0.19 6.52 -12.20
CA ASP A 263 0.86 7.70 -11.68
C ASP A 263 0.23 8.08 -10.34
N THR A 264 1.06 8.42 -9.35
CA THR A 264 0.60 8.93 -8.06
C THR A 264 1.43 10.13 -7.65
N TRP A 265 0.80 11.10 -7.01
CA TRP A 265 1.51 12.27 -6.51
C TRP A 265 0.89 12.83 -5.24
N LEU A 266 1.77 13.44 -4.43
CA LEU A 266 1.35 14.22 -3.29
C LEU A 266 0.81 15.58 -3.79
N ALA A 267 -0.49 15.80 -3.63
CA ALA A 267 -1.17 16.99 -4.10
C ALA A 267 -1.34 18.03 -2.99
N ARG A 268 -1.44 17.56 -1.74
CA ARG A 268 -1.54 18.40 -0.55
C ARG A 268 -0.73 17.79 0.60
N PRO A 269 0.38 18.43 1.03
CA PRO A 269 1.06 19.52 0.34
C PRO A 269 1.64 19.07 -1.00
N PRO A 270 1.89 19.97 -1.97
CA PRO A 270 2.51 19.59 -3.24
C PRO A 270 3.85 18.90 -3.05
N GLY A 271 4.07 17.81 -3.77
CA GLY A 271 5.27 17.01 -3.61
C GLY A 271 5.56 16.06 -4.76
N SER A 272 6.16 14.95 -4.42
CA SER A 272 6.72 13.95 -5.32
C SER A 272 5.67 13.28 -6.19
N ARG A 273 6.08 12.86 -7.39
CA ARG A 273 5.27 12.07 -8.32
C ARG A 273 6.03 10.84 -8.78
N PHE A 274 5.34 9.72 -8.77
CA PHE A 274 5.90 8.43 -9.18
C PHE A 274 4.92 7.68 -10.08
N ARG A 275 5.47 6.87 -10.97
CA ARG A 275 4.76 5.90 -11.80
C ARG A 275 5.04 4.51 -11.30
N PHE A 276 4.00 3.71 -11.21
CA PHE A 276 4.04 2.29 -10.91
C PHE A 276 3.51 1.51 -12.10
N ARG A 277 4.17 0.40 -12.45
CA ARG A 277 3.58 -0.64 -13.30
C ARG A 277 3.06 -1.75 -12.40
N ALA A 278 1.84 -2.20 -12.67
CA ALA A 278 1.21 -3.27 -11.91
C ALA A 278 0.56 -4.30 -12.83
N ALA A 279 0.68 -5.57 -12.44
CA ALA A 279 -0.10 -6.64 -13.03
C ALA A 279 -1.57 -6.49 -12.60
N VAL A 280 -2.48 -6.45 -13.59
CA VAL A 280 -3.93 -6.32 -13.39
C VAL A 280 -4.69 -7.52 -13.98
N GLY A 281 -4.05 -8.69 -13.97
CA GLY A 281 -4.59 -9.96 -14.41
C GLY A 281 -3.52 -11.03 -14.46
N GLU A 282 -3.95 -12.29 -14.53
CA GLU A 282 -3.08 -13.47 -14.51
C GLU A 282 -2.04 -13.45 -15.64
N ALA A 283 -2.40 -12.96 -16.83
CA ALA A 283 -1.51 -12.92 -17.99
C ALA A 283 -0.24 -12.06 -17.80
N ALA A 284 -0.25 -11.15 -16.83
CA ALA A 284 0.93 -10.34 -16.45
C ALA A 284 1.49 -10.72 -15.06
N ALA A 285 1.01 -11.81 -14.46
CA ALA A 285 1.55 -12.29 -13.20
C ALA A 285 3.05 -12.57 -13.32
N GLY A 286 3.83 -12.06 -12.37
CA GLY A 286 5.29 -12.16 -12.41
C GLY A 286 6.00 -11.22 -13.39
N ALA A 287 5.29 -10.42 -14.20
CA ALA A 287 5.88 -9.34 -15.00
C ALA A 287 5.95 -8.02 -14.25
N ALA A 288 5.01 -7.78 -13.33
CA ALA A 288 4.99 -6.63 -12.42
C ALA A 288 4.31 -7.03 -11.10
N PRO A 289 4.53 -6.29 -10.00
CA PRO A 289 3.80 -6.48 -8.75
C PRO A 289 2.30 -6.28 -8.95
N SER A 290 1.48 -7.08 -8.27
CA SER A 290 0.03 -6.86 -8.24
C SER A 290 -0.36 -5.65 -7.38
N GLY A 291 -1.59 -5.14 -7.55
CA GLY A 291 -2.15 -4.10 -6.68
C GLY A 291 -2.11 -4.49 -5.21
N LEU A 292 -2.41 -5.75 -4.87
CA LEU A 292 -2.37 -6.23 -3.48
C LEU A 292 -0.94 -6.30 -2.91
N ALA A 293 0.07 -6.60 -3.73
CA ALA A 293 1.47 -6.54 -3.31
C ALA A 293 1.90 -5.10 -3.00
N LEU A 294 1.50 -4.15 -3.86
CA LEU A 294 1.76 -2.72 -3.62
C LEU A 294 1.02 -2.21 -2.37
N ALA A 295 -0.22 -2.67 -2.12
CA ALA A 295 -0.97 -2.32 -0.91
C ALA A 295 -0.26 -2.82 0.35
N ALA A 296 0.15 -4.09 0.37
CA ALA A 296 0.86 -4.69 1.49
C ALA A 296 2.17 -3.93 1.81
N ALA A 297 2.95 -3.59 0.78
CA ALA A 297 4.15 -2.76 0.94
C ALA A 297 3.81 -1.37 1.50
N GLY A 298 2.80 -0.69 0.93
CA GLY A 298 2.36 0.63 1.36
C GLY A 298 1.96 0.67 2.84
N ILE A 299 1.21 -0.33 3.31
CA ILE A 299 0.78 -0.45 4.72
C ILE A 299 2.00 -0.58 5.64
N ALA A 300 2.92 -1.49 5.31
CA ALA A 300 4.15 -1.67 6.06
C ALA A 300 5.01 -0.40 6.12
N PHE A 301 5.24 0.25 4.99
CA PHE A 301 6.03 1.47 4.90
C PHE A 301 5.39 2.66 5.61
N CYS A 302 4.06 2.81 5.54
CA CYS A 302 3.35 3.87 6.24
C CYS A 302 3.53 3.76 7.76
N TYR A 303 3.41 2.55 8.30
CA TYR A 303 3.67 2.29 9.72
C TYR A 303 5.12 2.59 10.10
N MET A 304 6.08 2.11 9.32
CA MET A 304 7.51 2.38 9.56
C MET A 304 7.85 3.86 9.51
N THR A 305 7.24 4.63 8.62
CA THR A 305 7.40 6.10 8.59
C THR A 305 7.03 6.73 9.93
N GLN A 306 5.91 6.31 10.54
CA GLN A 306 5.51 6.89 11.83
C GLN A 306 6.49 6.52 12.95
N LEU A 307 7.00 5.28 12.95
CA LEU A 307 8.03 4.88 13.92
C LEU A 307 9.30 5.72 13.78
N VAL A 308 9.82 5.89 12.55
CA VAL A 308 11.00 6.73 12.28
C VAL A 308 10.77 8.16 12.75
N ARG A 309 9.58 8.72 12.49
CA ARG A 309 9.22 10.08 12.93
C ARG A 309 9.24 10.21 14.44
N TYR A 310 8.60 9.28 15.18
CA TYR A 310 8.62 9.31 16.65
C TYR A 310 10.03 9.18 17.22
N ILE A 311 10.82 8.26 16.68
CA ILE A 311 12.21 8.07 17.08
C ILE A 311 13.00 9.36 16.92
N GLY A 312 12.84 10.07 15.79
CA GLY A 312 13.49 11.35 15.53
C GLY A 312 13.01 12.46 16.46
N TYR A 313 11.68 12.65 16.61
CA TYR A 313 11.10 13.71 17.44
C TYR A 313 11.38 13.52 18.94
N LEU A 314 11.30 12.29 19.43
CA LEU A 314 11.51 11.96 20.85
C LEU A 314 12.97 11.61 21.17
N LYS A 315 13.83 11.59 20.14
CA LYS A 315 15.27 11.28 20.25
C LYS A 315 15.52 9.90 20.89
N TYR A 316 14.67 8.92 20.57
CA TYR A 316 14.81 7.56 21.07
C TYR A 316 16.06 6.88 20.48
N ARG A 317 16.75 6.11 21.31
CA ARG A 317 17.96 5.34 20.91
C ARG A 317 17.58 3.97 20.32
N VAL A 318 16.80 4.01 19.24
CA VAL A 318 16.46 2.84 18.43
C VAL A 318 17.36 2.80 17.21
N ARG A 319 18.09 1.69 17.02
CA ARG A 319 19.12 1.55 15.99
C ARG A 319 18.61 0.81 14.75
N ALA A 320 17.62 -0.07 14.92
CA ALA A 320 17.03 -0.79 13.80
C ALA A 320 15.53 -1.01 14.00
N ILE A 321 14.81 -0.88 12.90
CA ILE A 321 13.38 -1.17 12.76
C ILE A 321 13.23 -2.17 11.65
N ARG A 322 12.63 -3.32 11.92
CA ARG A 322 12.24 -4.31 10.92
C ARG A 322 10.84 -4.80 11.24
N LEU A 323 10.15 -5.32 10.24
CA LEU A 323 8.87 -5.97 10.46
C LEU A 323 8.63 -7.14 9.50
N VAL A 324 7.81 -8.06 9.95
CA VAL A 324 7.12 -9.05 9.12
C VAL A 324 5.64 -8.74 9.21
N GLN A 325 4.99 -8.55 8.06
CA GLN A 325 3.57 -8.24 8.00
C GLN A 325 2.85 -9.26 7.11
N ARG A 326 1.69 -9.71 7.56
CA ARG A 326 0.79 -10.61 6.85
C ARG A 326 -0.49 -9.87 6.51
N ASN A 327 -0.84 -9.88 5.23
CA ASN A 327 -2.01 -9.21 4.69
C ASN A 327 -2.90 -10.26 4.03
N PRO A 328 -3.94 -10.76 4.71
CA PRO A 328 -4.82 -11.77 4.15
C PRO A 328 -5.90 -11.14 3.26
N PHE A 329 -5.97 -11.61 2.02
CA PHE A 329 -6.97 -11.22 1.03
C PHE A 329 -7.66 -12.46 0.48
N ALA A 330 -8.95 -12.35 0.16
CA ALA A 330 -9.72 -13.45 -0.39
C ALA A 330 -10.72 -12.98 -1.44
N LEU A 331 -11.09 -13.94 -2.30
CA LEU A 331 -12.29 -13.87 -3.13
C LEU A 331 -13.23 -14.97 -2.68
N ALA A 332 -14.43 -14.61 -2.27
CA ALA A 332 -15.48 -15.53 -1.89
C ALA A 332 -16.61 -15.54 -2.92
N LEU A 333 -17.36 -16.63 -3.00
CA LEU A 333 -18.60 -16.71 -3.76
C LEU A 333 -19.76 -16.31 -2.84
N ASN A 334 -20.60 -15.40 -3.31
CA ASN A 334 -21.89 -15.10 -2.73
C ASN A 334 -22.97 -15.35 -3.80
N GLY A 335 -23.55 -16.54 -3.78
CA GLY A 335 -24.37 -17.03 -4.90
C GLY A 335 -23.53 -17.15 -6.17
N THR A 336 -23.91 -16.43 -7.23
CA THR A 336 -23.19 -16.36 -8.51
C THR A 336 -22.17 -15.22 -8.56
N SER A 337 -22.15 -14.34 -7.56
CA SER A 337 -21.30 -13.16 -7.51
C SER A 337 -20.00 -13.46 -6.76
N THR A 338 -18.91 -12.87 -7.23
CA THR A 338 -17.63 -12.87 -6.51
C THR A 338 -17.54 -11.65 -5.61
N VAL A 339 -17.20 -11.84 -4.34
CA VAL A 339 -17.03 -10.77 -3.35
C VAL A 339 -15.61 -10.78 -2.84
N GLY A 340 -15.01 -9.59 -2.74
CA GLY A 340 -13.71 -9.41 -2.13
C GLY A 340 -13.80 -9.39 -0.61
N GLU A 341 -12.83 -10.03 0.05
CA GLU A 341 -12.69 -10.05 1.51
C GLU A 341 -11.25 -9.73 1.90
N ALA A 342 -11.08 -9.13 3.07
CA ALA A 342 -9.79 -8.91 3.69
C ALA A 342 -9.84 -9.28 5.17
N GLY A 343 -8.76 -9.82 5.68
CA GLY A 343 -8.58 -10.05 7.10
C GLY A 343 -7.71 -8.98 7.76
N PRO A 344 -7.63 -8.99 9.10
CA PRO A 344 -6.75 -8.10 9.85
C PRO A 344 -5.29 -8.19 9.37
N VAL A 345 -4.65 -7.05 9.26
CA VAL A 345 -3.21 -6.98 9.03
C VAL A 345 -2.50 -7.36 10.32
N ASP A 346 -1.65 -8.38 10.26
CA ASP A 346 -0.88 -8.87 11.39
C ASP A 346 0.59 -8.45 11.24
N THR A 347 1.08 -7.63 12.17
CA THR A 347 2.40 -7.01 12.11
C THR A 347 3.29 -7.44 13.26
N HIS A 348 4.37 -8.15 12.97
CA HIS A 348 5.44 -8.50 13.88
C HIS A 348 6.54 -7.44 13.78
N LEU A 349 6.65 -6.58 14.78
CA LEU A 349 7.61 -5.47 14.83
C LEU A 349 8.85 -5.86 15.61
N PHE A 350 10.03 -5.70 14.99
CA PHE A 350 11.34 -5.96 15.58
C PHE A 350 12.07 -4.64 15.79
N LEU A 351 12.27 -4.26 17.05
CA LEU A 351 13.01 -3.07 17.45
C LEU A 351 14.33 -3.49 18.11
N HIS A 352 15.41 -2.82 17.71
CA HIS A 352 16.71 -3.00 18.33
C HIS A 352 17.23 -1.66 18.82
N GLY A 353 17.55 -1.53 20.09
CA GLY A 353 17.97 -0.26 20.69
C GLY A 353 18.21 -0.34 22.18
N GLU A 354 18.40 0.83 22.79
CA GLU A 354 18.75 0.98 24.21
C GLU A 354 17.57 1.45 25.07
N GLU A 355 16.42 1.73 24.47
CA GLU A 355 15.26 2.18 25.22
C GLU A 355 14.63 1.06 26.06
N PRO A 356 14.03 1.37 27.22
CA PRO A 356 13.30 0.40 28.05
C PRO A 356 12.09 -0.20 27.30
N ASP A 357 11.66 -1.37 27.73
CA ASP A 357 10.55 -2.10 27.10
C ASP A 357 9.24 -1.30 27.06
N ASP A 358 8.92 -0.50 28.08
CA ASP A 358 7.72 0.35 28.11
C ASP A 358 7.77 1.49 27.09
N VAL A 359 8.96 2.03 26.81
CA VAL A 359 9.15 3.02 25.73
C VAL A 359 8.97 2.37 24.37
N MET A 360 9.50 1.15 24.16
CA MET A 360 9.34 0.40 22.92
C MET A 360 7.88 0.02 22.65
N GLN A 361 7.13 -0.34 23.71
CA GLN A 361 5.70 -0.59 23.61
C GLN A 361 4.90 0.67 23.26
N ARG A 362 5.21 1.80 23.92
CA ARG A 362 4.60 3.09 23.56
C ARG A 362 4.90 3.48 22.12
N LEU A 363 6.14 3.26 21.65
CA LEU A 363 6.52 3.53 20.27
C LEU A 363 5.67 2.73 19.26
N LEU A 364 5.45 1.42 19.52
CA LEU A 364 4.56 0.60 18.71
C LEU A 364 3.16 1.22 18.61
N ALA A 365 2.54 1.53 19.76
CA ALA A 365 1.19 2.05 19.83
C ALA A 365 1.06 3.45 19.19
N MET A 366 2.00 4.35 19.48
CA MET A 366 2.03 5.69 18.86
C MET A 366 2.16 5.59 17.33
N GLY A 367 3.01 4.68 16.84
CA GLY A 367 3.15 4.41 15.41
C GLY A 367 1.85 3.91 14.78
N ALA A 368 1.16 2.97 15.43
CA ALA A 368 -0.12 2.43 14.96
C ALA A 368 -1.21 3.51 14.91
N ASN A 369 -1.34 4.32 15.97
CA ASN A 369 -2.34 5.38 16.08
C ASN A 369 -2.15 6.51 15.06
N THR A 370 -0.93 6.75 14.62
CA THR A 370 -0.62 7.80 13.63
C THR A 370 -0.51 7.29 12.20
N CYS A 371 -0.50 5.98 11.99
CA CYS A 371 -0.43 5.39 10.66
C CYS A 371 -1.74 5.59 9.91
N TYR A 372 -1.70 6.39 8.84
CA TYR A 372 -2.88 6.67 8.02
C TYR A 372 -3.50 5.42 7.41
N LEU A 373 -2.69 4.44 7.00
CA LEU A 373 -3.20 3.22 6.40
C LEU A 373 -3.79 2.26 7.43
N HIS A 374 -3.23 2.17 8.65
CA HIS A 374 -3.91 1.47 9.75
C HIS A 374 -5.22 2.15 10.14
N ALA A 375 -5.26 3.48 10.15
CA ALA A 375 -6.50 4.24 10.36
C ALA A 375 -7.53 3.99 9.25
N SER A 376 -7.09 3.92 7.99
CA SER A 376 -7.97 3.59 6.85
C SER A 376 -8.59 2.20 6.98
N LEU A 377 -7.78 1.21 7.37
CA LEU A 377 -8.23 -0.18 7.54
C LEU A 377 -9.10 -0.36 8.79
N GLY A 378 -8.91 0.47 9.80
CA GLY A 378 -9.72 0.45 11.04
C GLY A 378 -11.05 1.21 10.95
N ALA A 379 -11.27 1.96 9.88
CA ALA A 379 -12.48 2.74 9.65
C ALA A 379 -13.39 2.09 8.60
N ALA A 380 -14.67 2.45 8.62
CA ALA A 380 -15.61 2.07 7.56
C ALA A 380 -15.61 3.13 6.47
N LEU A 381 -14.75 2.97 5.46
CA LEU A 381 -14.57 3.92 4.37
C LEU A 381 -15.10 3.35 3.06
N GLN A 382 -16.34 3.67 2.72
CA GLN A 382 -16.90 3.27 1.44
C GLN A 382 -16.44 4.25 0.34
N ALA A 383 -15.77 3.72 -0.70
CA ALA A 383 -15.34 4.52 -1.84
C ALA A 383 -16.53 5.16 -2.57
N SER A 384 -16.40 6.44 -2.92
CA SER A 384 -17.31 7.11 -3.86
C SER A 384 -16.87 6.80 -5.29
N VAL A 385 -17.79 6.29 -6.11
CA VAL A 385 -17.48 5.84 -7.47
C VAL A 385 -18.25 6.66 -8.50
N HIS A 386 -17.55 7.13 -9.53
CA HIS A 386 -18.09 7.86 -10.66
C HIS A 386 -17.63 7.18 -11.95
N VAL A 387 -18.47 7.22 -12.97
CA VAL A 387 -18.16 6.62 -14.27
C VAL A 387 -18.50 7.60 -15.39
N THR A 388 -17.55 7.77 -16.30
CA THR A 388 -17.73 8.42 -17.60
C THR A 388 -17.63 7.34 -18.67
N LEU A 389 -18.68 7.12 -19.43
CA LEU A 389 -18.76 6.18 -20.54
C LEU A 389 -18.84 6.95 -21.87
N ASN A 390 -17.86 6.74 -22.76
CA ASN A 390 -17.80 7.37 -24.08
C ASN A 390 -17.94 8.90 -24.04
N GLY A 391 -17.44 9.53 -22.97
CA GLY A 391 -17.49 10.97 -22.75
C GLY A 391 -18.76 11.49 -22.03
N ALA A 392 -19.73 10.62 -21.74
CA ALA A 392 -20.95 10.98 -21.00
C ALA A 392 -20.93 10.41 -19.58
N ALA A 393 -21.38 11.16 -18.59
CA ALA A 393 -21.49 10.68 -17.22
C ALA A 393 -22.58 9.61 -17.10
N VAL A 394 -22.25 8.48 -16.45
CA VAL A 394 -23.23 7.46 -16.07
C VAL A 394 -24.05 7.97 -14.89
N PRO A 395 -25.39 7.87 -14.92
CA PRO A 395 -26.25 8.32 -13.83
C PRO A 395 -25.87 7.70 -12.48
N ARG A 396 -25.77 8.51 -11.44
CA ARG A 396 -25.34 8.07 -10.11
C ARG A 396 -26.25 6.97 -9.54
N GLY A 397 -27.57 7.06 -9.74
CA GLY A 397 -28.50 6.05 -9.26
C GLY A 397 -28.25 4.62 -9.80
N LEU A 398 -27.54 4.48 -10.94
CA LEU A 398 -27.10 3.17 -11.43
C LEU A 398 -25.88 2.62 -10.69
N LEU A 399 -25.13 3.48 -10.00
CA LEU A 399 -23.90 3.15 -9.29
C LEU A 399 -24.09 3.00 -7.77
N ASP A 400 -25.25 3.43 -7.25
CA ASP A 400 -25.57 3.26 -5.84
C ASP A 400 -25.62 1.76 -5.47
N PRO A 401 -25.16 1.38 -4.27
CA PRO A 401 -25.27 0.00 -3.79
C PRO A 401 -26.75 -0.39 -3.71
N ASP A 402 -27.03 -1.65 -3.98
CA ASP A 402 -28.36 -2.25 -3.87
C ASP A 402 -28.81 -2.37 -2.43
#